data_04bbd24f0eb1dacf34b541a7066b6382
#
_entry.id   04bbd24f0eb1dacf34b541a7066b6382
#
_cell.length_a   1.000
_cell.length_b   1.000
_cell.length_c   1.000
_cell.angle_alpha   90.00
_cell.angle_beta   90.00
_cell.angle_gamma   90.00
#
_symmetry.space_group_name_H-M   'P 1'
#
loop_
_entity.id
_entity.type
_entity.pdbx_description
1 polymer ?
#
loop_
_entity_poly.entity_id
_entity_poly.type
_entity_poly.pdbx_seq_one_letter_code
_entity_poly.pdbx_strand_id
1 'polypeptide(L)'
;MTLRYEEHVPSPQEYCEMRVKAGLSPKSLKAAEIGLPNSLYGVSIRDDELLIAMGRVVGDGACNFEIVDVAVDPTYQGKGLGRKVMEYIDGYLSSAALEGSYVSMIADEPVFYEKLGYRLVAPKVKV
;
A
#
# COMPACT_ATOMS: atom_id res chain seq x y z
N MET A 1 15.59 9.87 13.64
CA MET A 1 15.07 9.39 12.35
C MET A 1 15.08 10.52 11.34
N THR A 2 15.55 10.24 10.15
CA THR A 2 15.50 11.19 9.04
C THR A 2 14.55 10.60 8.00
N LEU A 3 13.29 11.02 8.05
CA LEU A 3 12.25 10.45 7.20
C LEU A 3 12.19 11.14 5.84
N ARG A 4 12.03 10.33 4.81
CA ARG A 4 11.85 10.80 3.44
C ARG A 4 10.63 10.10 2.84
N TYR A 5 9.77 10.88 2.23
CA TYR A 5 8.53 10.40 1.63
C TYR A 5 8.65 10.50 0.11
N GLU A 6 8.52 9.36 -0.57
CA GLU A 6 8.67 9.28 -2.02
C GLU A 6 7.39 8.73 -2.62
N GLU A 7 6.88 9.40 -3.65
CA GLU A 7 5.66 8.96 -4.30
C GLU A 7 5.98 8.05 -5.48
N HIS A 8 6.65 6.95 -5.17
CA HIS A 8 6.91 5.88 -6.14
C HIS A 8 7.13 4.58 -5.37
N VAL A 9 7.04 3.46 -6.09
CA VAL A 9 7.22 2.13 -5.50
C VAL A 9 8.70 1.90 -5.15
N PRO A 10 8.96 1.03 -4.15
CA PRO A 10 10.34 0.64 -3.84
C PRO A 10 10.91 -0.27 -4.93
N SER A 11 12.19 -0.58 -4.82
CA SER A 11 12.79 -1.56 -5.72
C SER A 11 12.16 -2.94 -5.50
N PRO A 12 12.18 -3.82 -6.51
CA PRO A 12 11.64 -5.17 -6.35
C PRO A 12 12.23 -5.91 -5.16
N GLN A 13 13.53 -5.80 -4.94
CA GLN A 13 14.18 -6.47 -3.82
C GLN A 13 13.69 -5.94 -2.48
N GLU A 14 13.65 -4.62 -2.32
CA GLU A 14 13.16 -3.99 -1.10
C GLU A 14 11.70 -4.35 -0.83
N TYR A 15 10.90 -4.38 -1.88
CA TYR A 15 9.50 -4.76 -1.80
C TYR A 15 9.33 -6.17 -1.27
N CYS A 16 10.07 -7.12 -1.83
CA CYS A 16 9.98 -8.52 -1.39
C CYS A 16 10.42 -8.67 0.06
N GLU A 17 11.49 -7.98 0.46
CA GLU A 17 11.99 -8.02 1.83
C GLU A 17 10.98 -7.42 2.81
N MET A 18 10.35 -6.30 2.44
CA MET A 18 9.36 -5.66 3.30
C MET A 18 8.14 -6.54 3.51
N ARG A 19 7.68 -7.23 2.48
CA ARG A 19 6.54 -8.13 2.62
C ARG A 19 6.82 -9.21 3.66
N VAL A 20 8.00 -9.82 3.62
CA VAL A 20 8.38 -10.84 4.59
C VAL A 20 8.49 -10.23 6.00
N LYS A 21 9.17 -9.10 6.13
CA LYS A 21 9.33 -8.43 7.41
C LYS A 21 7.99 -8.09 8.06
N ALA A 22 7.05 -7.63 7.27
CA ALA A 22 5.75 -7.18 7.77
C ALA A 22 4.75 -8.33 7.96
N GLY A 23 5.15 -9.56 7.66
CA GLY A 23 4.27 -10.71 7.84
C GLY A 23 3.29 -10.94 6.71
N LEU A 24 3.49 -10.31 5.57
CA LEU A 24 2.66 -10.53 4.39
C LEU A 24 3.17 -11.74 3.63
N SER A 25 2.32 -12.34 2.80
CA SER A 25 2.73 -13.50 2.02
C SER A 25 3.87 -13.13 1.08
N PRO A 26 4.87 -14.03 0.90
CA PRO A 26 6.01 -13.72 0.05
C PRO A 26 5.62 -13.63 -1.42
N LYS A 27 6.36 -12.81 -2.15
CA LYS A 27 6.27 -12.72 -3.60
C LYS A 27 7.64 -13.01 -4.18
N SER A 28 7.69 -13.60 -5.36
CA SER A 28 8.97 -13.83 -6.02
C SER A 28 9.54 -12.50 -6.55
N LEU A 29 10.85 -12.45 -6.66
CA LEU A 29 11.52 -11.29 -7.23
C LEU A 29 11.03 -11.03 -8.66
N LYS A 30 10.83 -12.10 -9.43
CA LYS A 30 10.33 -12.00 -10.80
C LYS A 30 8.95 -11.35 -10.84
N ALA A 31 8.05 -11.76 -9.95
CA ALA A 31 6.72 -11.17 -9.88
C ALA A 31 6.79 -9.68 -9.54
N ALA A 32 7.67 -9.31 -8.61
CA ALA A 32 7.85 -7.92 -8.24
C ALA A 32 8.41 -7.09 -9.40
N GLU A 33 9.37 -7.64 -10.13
CA GLU A 33 9.96 -6.96 -11.29
C GLU A 33 8.92 -6.64 -12.36
N ILE A 34 7.95 -7.54 -12.54
CA ILE A 34 6.89 -7.34 -13.52
C ILE A 34 5.78 -6.46 -12.94
N GLY A 35 5.39 -6.70 -11.70
CA GLY A 35 4.21 -6.08 -11.11
C GLY A 35 4.40 -4.64 -10.69
N LEU A 36 5.53 -4.29 -10.08
CA LEU A 36 5.72 -2.93 -9.56
C LEU A 36 5.63 -1.84 -10.64
N PRO A 37 6.21 -2.03 -11.84
CA PRO A 37 6.05 -1.01 -12.89
C PRO A 37 4.61 -0.81 -13.37
N ASN A 38 3.73 -1.75 -13.08
CA ASN A 38 2.32 -1.67 -13.46
C ASN A 38 1.45 -1.03 -12.36
N SER A 39 2.06 -0.50 -11.31
CA SER A 39 1.32 0.21 -10.27
C SER A 39 0.78 1.52 -10.81
N LEU A 40 -0.45 1.86 -10.41
CA LEU A 40 -1.00 3.17 -10.72
C LEU A 40 -0.37 4.25 -9.84
N TYR A 41 -0.03 3.88 -8.61
CA TYR A 41 0.55 4.80 -7.65
C TYR A 41 1.33 3.98 -6.62
N GLY A 42 2.38 4.57 -6.09
CA GLY A 42 3.14 3.97 -5.01
C GLY A 42 3.67 5.02 -4.08
N VAL A 43 3.90 4.63 -2.84
CA VAL A 43 4.52 5.50 -1.84
C VAL A 43 5.52 4.67 -1.05
N SER A 44 6.68 5.25 -0.80
CA SER A 44 7.75 4.65 0.00
C SER A 44 8.17 5.65 1.06
N ILE A 45 8.31 5.19 2.28
CA ILE A 45 8.82 6.02 3.37
C ILE A 45 10.16 5.42 3.78
N ARG A 46 11.16 6.27 3.87
CA ARG A 46 12.53 5.85 4.22
C ARG A 46 13.04 6.58 5.44
N ASP A 47 13.85 5.86 6.22
CA ASP A 47 14.68 6.43 7.27
C ASP A 47 16.09 6.37 6.68
N ASP A 48 16.63 7.53 6.27
CA ASP A 48 17.78 7.60 5.40
C ASP A 48 17.54 6.74 4.15
N GLU A 49 18.35 5.72 3.90
CA GLU A 49 18.19 4.85 2.74
C GLU A 49 17.32 3.62 3.01
N LEU A 50 16.98 3.36 4.27
CA LEU A 50 16.22 2.17 4.64
C LEU A 50 14.74 2.34 4.37
N LEU A 51 14.16 1.45 3.59
CA LEU A 51 12.69 1.42 3.40
C LEU A 51 12.04 0.96 4.69
N ILE A 52 11.15 1.78 5.24
CA ILE A 52 10.47 1.48 6.51
C ILE A 52 8.97 1.36 6.38
N ALA A 53 8.39 1.85 5.29
CA ALA A 53 6.96 1.68 5.04
C ALA A 53 6.70 1.83 3.55
N MET A 54 5.60 1.22 3.08
CA MET A 54 5.24 1.28 1.67
C MET A 54 3.74 1.05 1.50
N GLY A 55 3.25 1.38 0.31
CA GLY A 55 1.91 1.05 -0.12
C GLY A 55 1.78 1.36 -1.60
N ARG A 56 0.81 0.74 -2.26
CA ARG A 56 0.58 1.04 -3.67
C ARG A 56 -0.86 0.81 -4.07
N VAL A 57 -1.23 1.31 -5.24
CA VAL A 57 -2.56 1.17 -5.81
C VAL A 57 -2.41 0.52 -7.18
N VAL A 58 -3.24 -0.49 -7.44
CA VAL A 58 -3.33 -1.14 -8.74
C VAL A 58 -4.76 -1.04 -9.26
N GLY A 59 -4.96 -1.29 -10.55
CA GLY A 59 -6.27 -1.22 -11.16
C GLY A 59 -6.21 -0.76 -12.59
N ASP A 60 -7.37 -0.39 -13.13
CA ASP A 60 -7.43 0.11 -14.50
C ASP A 60 -7.28 1.64 -14.60
N GLY A 61 -7.21 2.30 -13.47
CA GLY A 61 -6.99 3.75 -13.43
C GLY A 61 -8.25 4.59 -13.57
N ALA A 62 -9.42 3.98 -13.60
CA ALA A 62 -10.67 4.72 -13.78
C ALA A 62 -11.85 4.06 -13.05
N CYS A 63 -12.18 2.83 -13.42
CA CYS A 63 -13.36 2.15 -12.86
C CYS A 63 -13.05 1.43 -11.57
N ASN A 64 -11.85 0.89 -11.47
CA ASN A 64 -11.46 0.06 -10.33
C ASN A 64 -10.08 0.39 -9.84
N PHE A 65 -9.97 0.56 -8.52
CA PHE A 65 -8.70 0.77 -7.83
C PHE A 65 -8.62 -0.21 -6.67
N GLU A 66 -7.46 -0.81 -6.47
CA GLU A 66 -7.23 -1.66 -5.31
C GLU A 66 -5.99 -1.19 -4.58
N ILE A 67 -6.14 -0.98 -3.27
CA ILE A 67 -5.01 -0.62 -2.40
C ILE A 67 -4.37 -1.92 -1.96
N VAL A 68 -3.07 -2.05 -2.19
CA VAL A 68 -2.33 -3.28 -1.90
C VAL A 68 -1.01 -2.96 -1.22
N ASP A 69 -0.45 -3.96 -0.55
CA ASP A 69 0.92 -3.92 -0.02
C ASP A 69 1.20 -2.81 0.98
N VAL A 70 0.19 -2.41 1.75
CA VAL A 70 0.43 -1.43 2.83
C VAL A 70 1.16 -2.16 3.95
N ALA A 71 2.38 -1.74 4.22
CA ALA A 71 3.24 -2.42 5.16
C ALA A 71 4.16 -1.44 5.87
N VAL A 72 4.44 -1.73 7.14
CA VAL A 72 5.38 -0.95 7.96
C VAL A 72 6.36 -1.94 8.58
N ASP A 73 7.65 -1.61 8.51
CA ASP A 73 8.69 -2.38 9.17
C ASP A 73 8.32 -2.51 10.65
N PRO A 74 8.32 -3.73 11.22
CA PRO A 74 7.91 -3.93 12.61
C PRO A 74 8.66 -3.07 13.63
N THR A 75 9.93 -2.73 13.37
CA THR A 75 10.70 -1.89 14.30
C THR A 75 10.27 -0.43 14.26
N TYR A 76 9.43 -0.06 13.29
CA TYR A 76 8.94 1.31 13.13
C TYR A 76 7.43 1.43 13.35
N GLN A 77 6.78 0.36 13.78
CA GLN A 77 5.35 0.40 14.06
C GLN A 77 5.05 1.25 15.30
N GLY A 78 3.80 1.73 15.38
CA GLY A 78 3.38 2.58 16.50
C GLY A 78 3.79 4.04 16.36
N LYS A 79 4.30 4.45 15.20
CA LYS A 79 4.76 5.81 14.94
C LYS A 79 3.90 6.57 13.93
N GLY A 80 2.77 5.99 13.53
CA GLY A 80 1.84 6.63 12.59
C GLY A 80 2.24 6.51 11.12
N LEU A 81 3.18 5.63 10.79
CA LEU A 81 3.64 5.49 9.40
C LEU A 81 2.58 4.86 8.50
N GLY A 82 1.83 3.87 9.02
CA GLY A 82 0.74 3.28 8.26
C GLY A 82 -0.32 4.31 7.89
N ARG A 83 -0.67 5.17 8.83
CA ARG A 83 -1.60 6.28 8.58
C ARG A 83 -1.04 7.23 7.52
N LYS A 84 0.26 7.52 7.59
CA LYS A 84 0.89 8.41 6.62
C LYS A 84 0.86 7.81 5.22
N VAL A 85 1.12 6.51 5.09
CA VAL A 85 1.00 5.81 3.81
C VAL A 85 -0.41 5.96 3.26
N MET A 86 -1.42 5.75 4.11
CA MET A 86 -2.82 5.86 3.68
C MET A 86 -3.20 7.29 3.32
N GLU A 87 -2.63 8.30 3.98
CA GLU A 87 -2.88 9.70 3.62
C GLU A 87 -2.40 9.99 2.20
N TYR A 88 -1.21 9.49 1.84
CA TYR A 88 -0.69 9.65 0.48
C TYR A 88 -1.56 8.92 -0.54
N ILE A 89 -1.98 7.70 -0.22
CA ILE A 89 -2.85 6.92 -1.10
C ILE A 89 -4.19 7.63 -1.30
N ASP A 90 -4.78 8.13 -0.22
CA ASP A 90 -6.05 8.87 -0.29
C ASP A 90 -5.90 10.14 -1.12
N GLY A 91 -4.75 10.81 -1.03
CA GLY A 91 -4.46 11.98 -1.85
C GLY A 91 -4.47 11.65 -3.34
N TYR A 92 -3.83 10.53 -3.71
CA TYR A 92 -3.85 10.07 -5.08
C TYR A 92 -5.27 9.73 -5.54
N LEU A 93 -5.99 8.95 -4.73
CA LEU A 93 -7.35 8.51 -5.10
C LEU A 93 -8.32 9.68 -5.22
N SER A 94 -8.16 10.72 -4.39
CA SER A 94 -9.00 11.91 -4.45
C SER A 94 -8.92 12.61 -5.79
N SER A 95 -7.76 12.55 -6.45
CA SER A 95 -7.59 13.19 -7.76
C SER A 95 -7.83 12.23 -8.92
N ALA A 96 -7.66 10.93 -8.72
CA ALA A 96 -7.74 9.94 -9.79
C ALA A 96 -9.13 9.31 -9.93
N ALA A 97 -9.84 9.12 -8.81
CA ALA A 97 -11.14 8.45 -8.83
C ALA A 97 -12.21 9.37 -9.44
N LEU A 98 -13.09 8.75 -10.20
CA LEU A 98 -14.18 9.42 -10.87
C LEU A 98 -15.51 8.93 -10.29
N GLU A 99 -16.61 9.56 -10.69
CA GLU A 99 -17.92 9.11 -10.24
C GLU A 99 -18.13 7.65 -10.64
N GLY A 100 -18.51 6.83 -9.68
CA GLY A 100 -18.72 5.41 -9.91
C GLY A 100 -17.49 4.54 -9.80
N SER A 101 -16.31 5.14 -9.58
CA SER A 101 -15.10 4.36 -9.36
C SER A 101 -15.22 3.50 -8.10
N TYR A 102 -14.73 2.29 -8.16
CA TYR A 102 -14.72 1.38 -7.02
C TYR A 102 -13.31 1.31 -6.43
N VAL A 103 -13.22 1.52 -5.12
CA VAL A 103 -11.94 1.42 -4.40
C VAL A 103 -12.08 0.31 -3.37
N SER A 104 -11.17 -0.65 -3.42
CA SER A 104 -11.21 -1.79 -2.52
C SER A 104 -9.84 -2.03 -1.91
N MET A 105 -9.82 -2.81 -0.82
CA MET A 105 -8.59 -3.33 -0.24
C MET A 105 -8.92 -4.54 0.63
N ILE A 106 -7.94 -5.41 0.80
CA ILE A 106 -8.00 -6.51 1.77
C ILE A 106 -7.15 -6.05 2.95
N ALA A 107 -7.77 -5.95 4.12
CA ALA A 107 -7.14 -5.40 5.31
C ALA A 107 -6.91 -6.48 6.35
N ASP A 108 -5.68 -6.59 6.85
CA ASP A 108 -5.38 -7.50 7.96
C ASP A 108 -5.85 -6.92 9.28
N GLU A 109 -5.97 -5.59 9.37
CA GLU A 109 -6.43 -4.92 10.57
C GLU A 109 -7.61 -4.01 10.23
N PRO A 110 -8.82 -4.59 10.08
CA PRO A 110 -10.01 -3.84 9.65
C PRO A 110 -10.32 -2.62 10.52
N VAL A 111 -10.12 -2.74 11.84
CA VAL A 111 -10.42 -1.62 12.75
C VAL A 111 -9.57 -0.40 12.43
N PHE A 112 -8.28 -0.60 12.11
CA PHE A 112 -7.40 0.50 11.73
C PHE A 112 -7.94 1.22 10.49
N TYR A 113 -8.33 0.47 9.48
CA TYR A 113 -8.81 1.04 8.22
C TYR A 113 -10.20 1.65 8.36
N GLU A 114 -11.05 1.09 9.22
CA GLU A 114 -12.36 1.67 9.50
C GLU A 114 -12.21 3.07 10.10
N LYS A 115 -11.23 3.27 10.97
CA LYS A 115 -10.96 4.58 11.55
C LYS A 115 -10.53 5.61 10.50
N LEU A 116 -10.02 5.13 9.37
CA LEU A 116 -9.63 5.98 8.25
C LEU A 116 -10.76 6.19 7.24
N GLY A 117 -11.95 5.66 7.52
CA GLY A 117 -13.11 5.87 6.67
C GLY A 117 -13.44 4.72 5.72
N TYR A 118 -12.72 3.62 5.80
CA TYR A 118 -13.00 2.45 4.97
C TYR A 118 -14.05 1.57 5.62
N ARG A 119 -14.95 1.03 4.81
CA ARG A 119 -16.03 0.19 5.30
C ARG A 119 -15.74 -1.26 5.01
N LEU A 120 -15.94 -2.10 6.03
CA LEU A 120 -15.82 -3.54 5.85
C LEU A 120 -17.02 -4.04 5.03
N VAL A 121 -16.74 -4.67 3.90
CA VAL A 121 -17.78 -5.22 3.02
C VAL A 121 -17.72 -6.74 2.94
N ALA A 122 -16.71 -7.33 3.59
CA ALA A 122 -16.59 -8.78 3.62
C ALA A 122 -17.60 -9.35 4.58
N PRO A 123 -17.52 -10.62 4.95
CA PRO A 123 -16.55 -11.60 4.49
C PRO A 123 -17.13 -12.47 3.37
N LYS A 124 -17.14 -12.02 2.18
CA LYS A 124 -17.64 -12.81 1.08
C LYS A 124 -16.58 -12.99 0.03
N VAL A 125 -16.33 -14.25 -0.30
CA VAL A 125 -15.51 -14.59 -1.45
C VAL A 125 -16.45 -14.86 -2.60
N LYS A 126 -16.26 -14.15 -3.69
CA LYS A 126 -17.02 -14.34 -4.91
C LYS A 126 -16.13 -14.99 -5.94
N VAL A 127 -16.59 -16.06 -6.51
CA VAL A 127 -15.88 -16.73 -7.58
C VAL A 127 -16.74 -16.73 -8.83
#